data_e028df7ac3f1e93f7045cb0cf291e2ce
#
_entry.id   e028df7ac3f1e93f7045cb0cf291e2ce
#
_cell.length_a   1.000
_cell.length_b   1.000
_cell.length_c   1.000
_cell.angle_alpha   90.00
_cell.angle_beta   90.00
_cell.angle_gamma   90.00
#
_symmetry.space_group_name_H-M   'P 1'
#
loop_
_entity.id
_entity.type
_entity.pdbx_description
1 polymer ?
#
loop_
_entity_poly.entity_id
_entity_poly.type
_entity_poly.pdbx_seq_one_letter_code
_entity_poly.pdbx_strand_id
1 'polypeptide(L)'
;MLPLIMTDSDVPLAAGREAWGYAKKLAVMDWQWNAQTAGQVLFTMERPAGQRLLTATFRPTRQADPSERQGHPVMSHRHLAAAGGVSSQLVALGGTKALHKDAAGKAQLWAGEGSLDMSSVSSVDPFSLARPIRVHQAFWQCSDFALAPGRVVDDLSPTP
;
A
#
# COMPACT_ATOMS: atom_id res chain seq x y z
N MET A 1 -5.00 -4.37 -11.33
CA MET A 1 -4.20 -3.15 -11.53
C MET A 1 -4.28 -2.31 -10.27
N LEU A 2 -3.16 -1.74 -9.81
CA LEU A 2 -3.12 -0.93 -8.60
C LEU A 2 -3.52 0.51 -8.96
N PRO A 3 -4.66 1.01 -8.50
CA PRO A 3 -5.20 2.29 -8.96
C PRO A 3 -4.45 3.50 -8.40
N LEU A 4 -3.97 3.39 -7.17
CA LEU A 4 -3.30 4.49 -6.47
C LEU A 4 -2.52 3.97 -5.26
N ILE A 5 -1.36 4.58 -4.98
CA ILE A 5 -0.58 4.37 -3.76
C ILE A 5 -0.33 5.72 -3.11
N MET A 6 -0.51 5.79 -1.80
CA MET A 6 -0.10 6.93 -1.00
C MET A 6 1.23 6.64 -0.31
N THR A 7 2.03 7.67 -0.10
CA THR A 7 3.30 7.64 0.61
C THR A 7 3.51 8.94 1.36
N ASP A 8 4.24 8.90 2.43
CA ASP A 8 4.57 10.04 3.29
C ASP A 8 5.97 10.61 3.01
N SER A 9 6.67 10.08 2.02
CA SER A 9 8.06 10.43 1.71
C SER A 9 8.28 10.58 0.20
N ASP A 10 9.15 11.53 -0.17
CA ASP A 10 9.51 11.84 -1.55
C ASP A 10 10.30 10.72 -2.23
N VAL A 11 11.19 10.05 -1.50
CA VAL A 11 12.05 9.00 -2.08
C VAL A 11 11.22 7.83 -2.61
N PRO A 12 10.32 7.19 -1.83
CA PRO A 12 9.46 6.16 -2.37
C PRO A 12 8.42 6.71 -3.38
N LEU A 13 8.09 8.00 -3.34
CA LEU A 13 7.27 8.64 -4.36
C LEU A 13 7.96 8.60 -5.72
N ALA A 14 9.17 9.18 -5.81
CA ALA A 14 9.94 9.28 -7.04
C ALA A 14 10.29 7.90 -7.58
N ALA A 15 10.96 7.06 -6.78
CA ALA A 15 11.33 5.72 -7.18
C ALA A 15 10.14 4.90 -7.67
N GLY A 16 9.01 4.98 -6.99
CA GLY A 16 7.82 4.22 -7.38
C GLY A 16 7.22 4.66 -8.70
N ARG A 17 7.20 5.95 -8.98
CA ARG A 17 6.68 6.49 -10.24
C ARG A 17 7.60 6.20 -11.41
N GLU A 18 8.89 6.41 -11.23
CA GLU A 18 9.89 6.32 -12.29
C GLU A 18 10.28 4.87 -12.60
N ALA A 19 10.53 4.05 -11.58
CA ALA A 19 10.97 2.68 -11.77
C ALA A 19 9.84 1.70 -12.08
N TRP A 20 8.68 1.88 -11.45
CA TRP A 20 7.58 0.90 -11.52
C TRP A 20 6.26 1.45 -12.08
N GLY A 21 6.18 2.73 -12.39
CA GLY A 21 4.97 3.35 -12.92
C GLY A 21 3.80 3.37 -11.93
N TYR A 22 4.07 3.37 -10.64
CA TYR A 22 3.02 3.49 -9.64
C TYR A 22 2.36 4.86 -9.69
N ALA A 23 1.04 4.90 -9.64
CA ALA A 23 0.29 6.12 -9.44
C ALA A 23 0.40 6.58 -7.96
N LYS A 24 1.59 7.04 -7.57
CA LYS A 24 1.86 7.48 -6.19
C LYS A 24 1.53 8.94 -5.98
N LYS A 25 1.03 9.25 -4.79
CA LYS A 25 0.81 10.60 -4.29
C LYS A 25 1.34 10.72 -2.87
N LEU A 26 1.80 11.93 -2.50
CA LEU A 26 2.14 12.24 -1.10
C LEU A 26 0.87 12.39 -0.27
N ALA A 27 0.91 11.91 0.95
CA ALA A 27 -0.13 12.10 1.96
C ALA A 27 0.51 12.22 3.33
N VAL A 28 -0.16 12.87 4.25
CA VAL A 28 0.21 12.82 5.67
C VAL A 28 -0.34 11.52 6.25
N MET A 29 0.52 10.73 6.86
CA MET A 29 0.16 9.46 7.49
C MET A 29 0.53 9.50 8.96
N ASP A 30 -0.37 9.06 9.82
CA ASP A 30 -0.15 8.97 11.25
C ASP A 30 -0.55 7.59 11.77
N TRP A 31 0.31 7.05 12.64
CA TRP A 31 0.14 5.75 13.26
C TRP A 31 0.15 5.91 14.77
N GLN A 32 -0.95 5.57 15.41
CA GLN A 32 -1.07 5.59 16.86
C GLN A 32 -1.24 4.17 17.38
N TRP A 33 -0.27 3.74 18.17
CA TRP A 33 -0.35 2.48 18.89
C TRP A 33 -0.85 2.75 20.29
N ASN A 34 -2.04 2.25 20.61
CA ASN A 34 -2.60 2.42 21.93
C ASN A 34 -2.39 1.16 22.78
N ALA A 35 -1.35 1.16 23.60
CA ALA A 35 -1.04 0.06 24.51
C ALA A 35 -2.15 -0.14 25.59
N GLN A 36 -2.91 0.90 25.92
CA GLN A 36 -3.97 0.83 26.94
C GLN A 36 -5.23 0.13 26.43
N THR A 37 -5.45 0.11 25.11
CA THR A 37 -6.57 -0.58 24.48
C THR A 37 -6.18 -1.91 23.86
N ALA A 38 -5.43 -2.73 24.59
CA ALA A 38 -5.00 -4.07 24.17
C ALA A 38 -4.26 -4.09 22.81
N GLY A 39 -3.39 -3.10 22.59
CA GLY A 39 -2.57 -3.04 21.39
C GLY A 39 -3.32 -2.62 20.12
N GLN A 40 -4.42 -1.89 20.24
CA GLN A 40 -5.11 -1.34 19.08
C GLN A 40 -4.22 -0.33 18.33
N VAL A 41 -4.18 -0.46 17.01
CA VAL A 41 -3.55 0.50 16.10
C VAL A 41 -4.64 1.38 15.50
N LEU A 42 -4.42 2.67 15.52
CA LEU A 42 -5.16 3.64 14.72
C LEU A 42 -4.24 4.17 13.62
N PHE A 43 -4.70 4.11 12.39
CA PHE A 43 -4.03 4.69 11.24
C PHE A 43 -4.92 5.75 10.61
N THR A 44 -4.33 6.88 10.29
CA THR A 44 -5.01 7.94 9.57
C THR A 44 -4.20 8.43 8.40
N MET A 45 -4.89 8.87 7.36
CA MET A 45 -4.29 9.42 6.16
C MET A 45 -5.02 10.69 5.75
N GLU A 46 -4.27 11.73 5.39
CA GLU A 46 -4.80 13.03 4.99
C GLU A 46 -4.14 13.53 3.71
N ARG A 47 -4.93 14.17 2.87
CA ARG A 47 -4.44 14.85 1.68
C ARG A 47 -5.48 15.87 1.13
N PRO A 48 -5.10 17.17 1.04
CA PRO A 48 -3.94 17.76 1.71
C PRO A 48 -4.00 17.61 3.23
N ALA A 49 -2.96 18.03 3.93
CA ALA A 49 -2.95 18.03 5.40
C ALA A 49 -4.23 18.69 5.96
N GLY A 50 -4.82 18.08 6.97
CA GLY A 50 -6.10 18.50 7.57
C GLY A 50 -7.35 17.98 6.83
N GLN A 51 -7.22 17.36 5.66
CA GLN A 51 -8.34 16.76 4.93
C GLN A 51 -8.23 15.23 4.96
N ARG A 52 -9.06 14.61 5.79
CA ARG A 52 -9.05 13.15 5.99
C ARG A 52 -9.44 12.41 4.72
N LEU A 53 -8.60 11.45 4.32
CA LEU A 53 -8.88 10.51 3.24
C LEU A 53 -9.38 9.17 3.78
N LEU A 54 -8.75 8.72 4.89
CA LEU A 54 -8.96 7.38 5.38
C LEU A 54 -8.68 7.33 6.88
N THR A 55 -9.47 6.53 7.57
CA THR A 55 -9.20 6.08 8.94
C THR A 55 -9.28 4.56 8.97
N ALA A 56 -8.28 3.91 9.54
CA ALA A 56 -8.29 2.47 9.76
C ALA A 56 -7.98 2.14 11.22
N THR A 57 -8.60 1.10 11.73
CA THR A 57 -8.25 0.54 13.03
C THR A 57 -7.88 -0.93 12.88
N PHE A 58 -7.00 -1.39 13.74
CA PHE A 58 -6.66 -2.80 13.85
C PHE A 58 -6.46 -3.19 15.31
N ARG A 59 -7.07 -4.28 15.74
CA ARG A 59 -6.87 -4.89 17.05
C ARG A 59 -6.41 -6.33 16.85
N PRO A 60 -5.15 -6.68 17.21
CA PRO A 60 -4.66 -8.05 17.10
C PRO A 60 -5.46 -8.97 18.03
N THR A 61 -5.85 -10.12 17.55
CA THR A 61 -6.54 -11.16 18.33
C THR A 61 -5.71 -12.42 18.48
N ARG A 62 -4.85 -12.71 17.50
CA ARG A 62 -3.96 -13.87 17.51
C ARG A 62 -2.75 -13.68 16.60
N GLN A 63 -1.71 -14.45 16.86
CA GLN A 63 -0.63 -14.62 15.89
C GLN A 63 -1.15 -15.48 14.71
N ALA A 64 -0.80 -15.07 13.50
CA ALA A 64 -1.24 -15.74 12.27
C ALA A 64 -0.09 -16.54 11.63
N ASP A 65 -0.45 -17.55 10.87
CA ASP A 65 0.49 -18.26 10.00
C ASP A 65 0.71 -17.45 8.71
N PRO A 66 1.95 -17.38 8.19
CA PRO A 66 2.21 -16.68 6.93
C PRO A 66 1.37 -17.18 5.73
N SER A 67 0.97 -18.44 5.72
CA SER A 67 0.12 -19.03 4.67
C SER A 67 -1.31 -18.47 4.64
N GLU A 68 -1.79 -17.91 5.76
CA GLU A 68 -3.13 -17.31 5.83
C GLU A 68 -3.21 -16.01 5.01
N ARG A 69 -2.06 -15.39 4.74
CA ARG A 69 -1.99 -14.15 3.99
C ARG A 69 -1.77 -14.43 2.51
N GLN A 70 -2.82 -14.35 1.74
CA GLN A 70 -2.72 -14.44 0.29
C GLN A 70 -2.13 -13.16 -0.30
N GLY A 71 -1.05 -13.31 -1.05
CA GLY A 71 -0.50 -12.26 -1.88
C GLY A 71 -1.12 -12.30 -3.27
N HIS A 72 -1.45 -11.16 -3.82
CA HIS A 72 -1.86 -11.07 -5.23
C HIS A 72 -0.74 -10.47 -6.06
N PRO A 73 -0.51 -10.97 -7.30
CA PRO A 73 0.41 -10.33 -8.22
C PRO A 73 -0.07 -8.90 -8.50
N VAL A 74 0.87 -7.98 -8.45
CA VAL A 74 0.60 -6.56 -8.70
C VAL A 74 1.19 -6.18 -10.03
N MET A 75 0.38 -5.54 -10.87
CA MET A 75 0.80 -4.99 -12.15
C MET A 75 0.55 -3.48 -12.15
N SER A 76 1.45 -2.75 -12.77
CA SER A 76 1.37 -1.31 -12.92
C SER A 76 1.56 -0.92 -14.37
N HIS A 77 0.94 0.17 -14.79
CA HIS A 77 1.16 0.79 -16.07
C HIS A 77 2.16 1.92 -15.90
N ARG A 78 3.37 1.74 -16.43
CA ARG A 78 4.42 2.76 -16.44
C ARG A 78 4.29 3.60 -17.70
N HIS A 79 4.15 4.90 -17.52
CA HIS A 79 4.02 5.86 -18.58
C HIS A 79 5.00 7.01 -18.34
N LEU A 80 6.06 7.06 -19.12
CA LEU A 80 7.15 8.02 -18.94
C LEU A 80 7.41 8.77 -20.24
N ALA A 81 7.62 10.09 -20.14
CA ALA A 81 8.18 10.87 -21.23
C ALA A 81 9.64 10.43 -21.45
N ALA A 82 9.99 10.16 -22.70
CA ALA A 82 11.34 9.79 -23.11
C ALA A 82 11.80 10.68 -24.27
N ALA A 83 13.09 10.76 -24.51
CA ALA A 83 13.67 11.60 -25.56
C ALA A 83 13.17 11.30 -26.98
N GLY A 84 12.67 10.09 -27.23
CA GLY A 84 12.08 9.66 -28.51
C GLY A 84 10.56 9.59 -28.53
N GLY A 85 9.88 10.12 -27.51
CA GLY A 85 8.43 10.03 -27.40
C GLY A 85 7.96 9.59 -26.00
N VAL A 86 6.90 8.81 -25.95
CA VAL A 86 6.33 8.30 -24.68
C VAL A 86 6.58 6.80 -24.59
N SER A 87 7.23 6.37 -23.50
CA SER A 87 7.30 4.95 -23.15
C SER A 87 6.05 4.57 -22.35
N SER A 88 5.34 3.55 -22.82
CA SER A 88 4.11 3.05 -22.20
C SER A 88 4.24 1.54 -22.02
N GLN A 89 4.38 1.07 -20.79
CA GLN A 89 4.73 -0.32 -20.49
C GLN A 89 3.87 -0.89 -19.38
N LEU A 90 3.42 -2.13 -19.57
CA LEU A 90 2.83 -2.91 -18.49
C LEU A 90 3.94 -3.61 -17.73
N VAL A 91 4.06 -3.33 -16.44
CA VAL A 91 5.14 -3.81 -15.58
C VAL A 91 4.58 -4.71 -14.49
N ALA A 92 5.04 -5.95 -14.46
CA ALA A 92 4.79 -6.85 -13.33
C ALA A 92 5.79 -6.54 -12.21
N LEU A 93 5.25 -6.45 -11.01
CA LEU A 93 6.03 -6.13 -9.82
C LEU A 93 6.50 -7.40 -9.14
N GLY A 94 7.76 -7.42 -8.86
CA GLY A 94 8.42 -8.44 -8.06
C GLY A 94 9.04 -7.83 -6.82
N GLY A 95 9.28 -8.66 -5.84
CA GLY A 95 9.98 -8.26 -4.62
C GLY A 95 10.04 -9.43 -3.66
N THR A 96 10.97 -9.36 -2.76
CA THR A 96 11.08 -10.29 -1.65
C THR A 96 10.55 -9.62 -0.38
N LYS A 97 9.81 -10.37 0.39
CA LYS A 97 9.30 -9.95 1.67
C LYS A 97 9.74 -10.96 2.72
N ALA A 98 10.54 -10.50 3.65
CA ALA A 98 10.97 -11.28 4.79
C ALA A 98 10.22 -10.81 6.03
N LEU A 99 9.38 -11.67 6.62
CA LEU A 99 8.75 -11.40 7.89
C LEU A 99 9.80 -11.44 9.01
N HIS A 100 9.79 -10.45 9.88
CA HIS A 100 10.57 -10.50 11.10
C HIS A 100 10.08 -11.65 11.97
N LYS A 101 11.01 -12.21 12.75
CA LYS A 101 10.70 -13.25 13.71
C LYS A 101 10.88 -12.72 15.12
N ASP A 102 10.07 -13.21 16.03
CA ASP A 102 10.24 -12.98 17.46
C ASP A 102 11.38 -13.87 18.05
N ALA A 103 11.63 -13.73 19.35
CA ALA A 103 12.67 -14.50 20.03
C ALA A 103 12.41 -16.02 20.00
N ALA A 104 11.18 -16.45 19.77
CA ALA A 104 10.81 -17.86 19.63
C ALA A 104 10.88 -18.34 18.16
N GLY A 105 11.34 -17.50 17.24
CA GLY A 105 11.45 -17.81 15.82
C GLY A 105 10.13 -17.74 15.04
N LYS A 106 9.04 -17.29 15.65
CA LYS A 106 7.75 -17.14 15.00
C LYS A 106 7.68 -15.85 14.22
N ALA A 107 7.01 -15.88 13.06
CA ALA A 107 6.78 -14.70 12.25
C ALA A 107 5.98 -13.64 13.02
N GLN A 108 6.42 -12.40 12.94
CA GLN A 108 5.71 -11.25 13.51
C GLN A 108 4.55 -10.87 12.59
N LEU A 109 3.53 -11.70 12.60
CA LEU A 109 2.29 -11.56 11.84
C LEU A 109 1.11 -11.82 12.77
N TRP A 110 0.17 -10.87 12.82
CA TRP A 110 -1.03 -10.98 13.64
C TRP A 110 -2.27 -10.84 12.77
N ALA A 111 -3.24 -11.71 12.99
CA ALA A 111 -4.60 -11.54 12.53
C ALA A 111 -5.43 -10.85 13.61
N GLY A 112 -6.45 -10.13 13.19
CA GLY A 112 -7.26 -9.40 14.14
C GLY A 112 -8.51 -8.78 13.53
N GLU A 113 -9.16 -7.98 14.33
CA GLU A 113 -10.31 -7.19 13.91
C GLU A 113 -9.85 -5.87 13.34
N GLY A 114 -10.42 -5.48 12.22
CA GLY A 114 -10.10 -4.23 11.55
C GLY A 114 -11.33 -3.50 11.06
N SER A 115 -11.22 -2.19 11.00
CA SER A 115 -12.19 -1.34 10.32
C SER A 115 -11.49 -0.42 9.34
N LEU A 116 -12.21 -0.02 8.31
CA LEU A 116 -11.73 0.93 7.32
C LEU A 116 -12.86 1.89 6.97
N ASP A 117 -12.62 3.16 7.23
CA ASP A 117 -13.48 4.25 6.79
C ASP A 117 -12.74 5.08 5.73
N MET A 118 -13.35 5.19 4.56
CA MET A 118 -12.87 5.98 3.42
C MET A 118 -13.86 7.09 3.05
N SER A 119 -14.63 7.58 4.02
CA SER A 119 -15.44 8.78 3.84
C SER A 119 -14.53 10.01 3.76
N SER A 120 -14.00 10.20 2.56
CA SER A 120 -13.04 11.28 2.28
C SER A 120 -13.75 12.62 2.24
N VAL A 121 -13.15 13.60 2.93
CA VAL A 121 -13.48 15.02 2.82
C VAL A 121 -12.46 15.78 1.97
N SER A 122 -11.56 15.08 1.32
CA SER A 122 -10.50 15.67 0.49
C SER A 122 -11.09 16.31 -0.76
N SER A 123 -10.72 17.56 -1.01
CA SER A 123 -11.10 18.29 -2.23
C SER A 123 -10.29 17.86 -3.47
N VAL A 124 -9.13 17.24 -3.27
CA VAL A 124 -8.20 16.83 -4.36
C VAL A 124 -8.25 15.33 -4.66
N ASP A 125 -8.71 14.53 -3.74
CA ASP A 125 -8.86 13.07 -3.88
C ASP A 125 -10.19 12.63 -3.25
N PRO A 126 -11.32 12.92 -3.89
CA PRO A 126 -12.64 12.59 -3.37
C PRO A 126 -12.91 11.08 -3.49
N PHE A 127 -12.29 10.29 -2.61
CA PHE A 127 -12.61 8.87 -2.50
C PHE A 127 -13.91 8.71 -1.71
N SER A 128 -15.03 8.90 -2.36
CA SER A 128 -16.29 8.43 -1.80
C SER A 128 -16.66 7.11 -2.47
N LEU A 129 -16.60 6.03 -1.72
CA LEU A 129 -17.14 4.77 -2.20
C LEU A 129 -18.65 4.78 -1.98
N ALA A 130 -19.40 4.55 -3.05
CA ALA A 130 -20.86 4.48 -3.02
C ALA A 130 -21.41 3.30 -2.18
N ARG A 131 -20.54 2.47 -1.62
CA ARG A 131 -20.89 1.28 -0.83
C ARG A 131 -20.04 1.20 0.42
N PRO A 132 -20.58 0.73 1.56
CA PRO A 132 -19.81 0.46 2.75
C PRO A 132 -18.69 -0.55 2.46
N ILE A 133 -17.50 -0.27 3.00
CA ILE A 133 -16.38 -1.20 2.93
C ILE A 133 -16.62 -2.31 3.93
N ARG A 134 -16.44 -3.56 3.47
CA ARG A 134 -16.38 -4.73 4.35
C ARG A 134 -14.94 -5.17 4.48
N VAL A 135 -14.42 -5.17 5.69
CA VAL A 135 -13.12 -5.76 6.01
C VAL A 135 -13.34 -7.25 6.26
N HIS A 136 -12.88 -8.11 5.34
CA HIS A 136 -13.01 -9.56 5.48
C HIS A 136 -11.89 -10.14 6.33
N GLN A 137 -10.71 -9.58 6.23
CA GLN A 137 -9.52 -10.00 6.98
C GLN A 137 -8.66 -8.77 7.26
N ALA A 138 -8.08 -8.73 8.45
CA ALA A 138 -7.11 -7.71 8.83
C ALA A 138 -5.86 -8.37 9.41
N PHE A 139 -4.71 -7.89 8.96
CA PHE A 139 -3.42 -8.36 9.40
C PHE A 139 -2.50 -7.20 9.72
N TRP A 140 -1.71 -7.37 10.76
CA TRP A 140 -0.56 -6.54 11.09
C TRP A 140 0.72 -7.37 10.97
N GLN A 141 1.77 -6.80 10.41
CA GLN A 141 3.05 -7.50 10.25
C GLN A 141 4.24 -6.58 10.38
N CYS A 142 5.35 -7.13 10.84
CA CYS A 142 6.68 -6.54 10.69
C CYS A 142 7.44 -7.31 9.62
N SER A 143 7.97 -6.59 8.63
CA SER A 143 8.70 -7.23 7.53
C SER A 143 9.66 -6.28 6.86
N ASP A 144 10.78 -6.81 6.40
CA ASP A 144 11.59 -6.15 5.39
C ASP A 144 10.97 -6.38 4.02
N PHE A 145 11.12 -5.40 3.17
CA PHE A 145 10.63 -5.47 1.81
C PHE A 145 11.68 -4.94 0.84
N ALA A 146 12.14 -5.79 -0.07
CA ALA A 146 13.01 -5.41 -1.17
C ALA A 146 12.23 -5.47 -2.48
N LEU A 147 12.09 -4.32 -3.14
CA LEU A 147 11.53 -4.24 -4.48
C LEU A 147 12.57 -4.67 -5.50
N ALA A 148 12.27 -5.71 -6.26
CA ALA A 148 13.04 -6.03 -7.44
C ALA A 148 12.71 -5.04 -8.58
N PRO A 149 13.60 -4.85 -9.55
CA PRO A 149 13.26 -4.14 -10.79
C PRO A 149 12.00 -4.73 -11.41
N GLY A 150 11.08 -3.87 -11.84
CA GLY A 150 9.85 -4.31 -12.48
C GLY A 150 10.15 -5.05 -13.79
N ARG A 151 9.48 -6.18 -14.02
CA ARG A 151 9.59 -6.90 -15.29
C ARG A 151 8.57 -6.36 -16.28
N VAL A 152 9.03 -5.84 -17.42
CA VAL A 152 8.12 -5.46 -18.50
C VAL A 152 7.41 -6.72 -19.00
N VAL A 153 6.10 -6.69 -18.99
CA VAL A 153 5.22 -7.77 -19.47
C VAL A 153 4.79 -7.47 -20.89
N ASP A 154 4.50 -6.20 -21.15
CA ASP A 154 4.04 -5.73 -22.45
C ASP A 154 4.54 -4.31 -22.70
N ASP A 155 4.92 -3.99 -23.93
CA ASP A 155 5.33 -2.65 -24.35
C ASP A 155 4.23 -2.08 -25.24
N LEU A 156 3.53 -1.11 -24.68
CA LEU A 156 2.41 -0.42 -25.32
C LEU A 156 2.84 0.92 -25.94
N SER A 157 4.15 1.15 -26.04
CA SER A 157 4.69 2.36 -26.66
C SER A 157 4.25 2.45 -28.11
N PRO A 158 3.97 3.65 -28.64
CA PRO A 158 3.67 3.82 -30.06
C PRO A 158 4.85 3.31 -30.89
N THR A 159 4.56 2.53 -31.91
CA THR A 159 5.57 2.16 -32.92
C THR A 159 6.00 3.43 -33.64
N PRO A 160 7.30 3.66 -33.87
CA PRO A 160 7.80 4.84 -34.56
C PRO A 160 7.30 4.94 -36.02
#